data_d879081c0cb79b86ce085bb33687993a
#
_entry.id   d879081c0cb79b86ce085bb33687993a
#
_cell.length_a   1.000
_cell.length_b   1.000
_cell.length_c   1.000
_cell.angle_alpha   90.00
_cell.angle_beta   90.00
_cell.angle_gamma   90.00
#
_symmetry.space_group_name_H-M   'P 1'
#
loop_
_entity.id
_entity.type
_entity.pdbx_description
1 polymer ?
#
loop_
_entity_poly.entity_id
_entity_poly.type
_entity_poly.pdbx_seq_one_letter_code
_entity_poly.pdbx_strand_id
1 'polypeptide(L)'
;DAVKAVGDAKRTLLSLSERLRERGYHSSYTTEIREAKEEWSREMERLSDIRCTGPDFEPMIRERDPRTIPEFLEKTGGQITQSAAIAALRKCMPEDGIVITAGGSLPSCMQRMWTTDKRGAYHAEYGYSCMGYEVAATLGVKMAEPDCEVYCVVGDGSFQMLHSEIMTIQQEKRKVNILIFDNCGFGCINNLEMTRGIGSLATEFRYSGGRKPDGELILVDYKKIGEGYG
;
A
#
# COMPACT_ATOMS: atom_id res chain seq x y z
N ASP A 1 12.52 24.01 20.30
CA ASP A 1 13.93 23.94 19.87
C ASP A 1 14.44 22.51 19.99
N ALA A 2 15.02 21.98 18.89
CA ALA A 2 15.55 20.63 18.90
C ALA A 2 17.03 20.64 19.29
N VAL A 3 17.42 19.69 20.15
CA VAL A 3 18.84 19.44 20.44
C VAL A 3 19.39 18.53 19.37
N LYS A 4 20.41 19.00 18.67
CA LYS A 4 21.08 18.22 17.61
C LYS A 4 22.13 17.30 18.21
N ALA A 5 22.07 16.00 17.88
CA ALA A 5 23.09 15.04 18.21
C ALA A 5 23.59 14.39 16.91
N VAL A 6 24.85 14.65 16.57
CA VAL A 6 25.51 14.06 15.37
C VAL A 6 26.32 12.87 15.81
N GLY A 7 26.08 11.69 15.21
CA GLY A 7 26.79 10.48 15.55
C GLY A 7 26.13 9.23 14.99
N ASP A 8 26.68 8.08 15.29
CA ASP A 8 26.08 6.77 14.97
C ASP A 8 24.76 6.62 15.74
N ALA A 9 23.67 6.35 15.03
CA ALA A 9 22.32 6.29 15.60
C ALA A 9 22.21 5.25 16.71
N LYS A 10 22.76 4.05 16.52
CA LYS A 10 22.69 2.97 17.51
C LYS A 10 23.43 3.36 18.80
N ARG A 11 24.65 3.86 18.67
CA ARG A 11 25.47 4.26 19.83
C ARG A 11 24.84 5.44 20.58
N THR A 12 24.30 6.41 19.84
CA THR A 12 23.61 7.57 20.43
C THR A 12 22.38 7.14 21.22
N LEU A 13 21.54 6.25 20.66
CA LEU A 13 20.34 5.75 21.35
C LEU A 13 20.70 4.88 22.58
N LEU A 14 21.74 4.06 22.50
CA LEU A 14 22.21 3.26 23.64
C LEU A 14 22.68 4.17 24.78
N SER A 15 23.54 5.16 24.46
CA SER A 15 24.05 6.12 25.43
C SER A 15 22.92 6.97 26.05
N LEU A 16 21.93 7.39 25.27
CA LEU A 16 20.76 8.11 25.76
C LEU A 16 19.95 7.24 26.74
N SER A 17 19.70 5.98 26.36
CA SER A 17 18.96 5.03 27.19
C SER A 17 19.64 4.77 28.51
N GLU A 18 20.97 4.63 28.51
CA GLU A 18 21.79 4.45 29.73
C GLU A 18 21.68 5.66 30.65
N ARG A 19 21.87 6.86 30.12
CA ARG A 19 21.74 8.10 30.90
C ARG A 19 20.34 8.33 31.48
N LEU A 20 19.29 7.96 30.73
CA LEU A 20 17.91 8.03 31.24
C LEU A 20 17.67 7.06 32.40
N ARG A 21 18.24 5.84 32.31
CA ARG A 21 18.17 4.86 33.42
C ARG A 21 18.92 5.34 34.66
N GLU A 22 20.16 5.85 34.49
CA GLU A 22 20.95 6.43 35.57
C GLU A 22 20.23 7.57 36.30
N ARG A 23 19.42 8.35 35.59
CA ARG A 23 18.59 9.43 36.14
C ARG A 23 17.25 8.96 36.71
N GLY A 24 16.95 7.66 36.69
CA GLY A 24 15.67 7.12 37.13
C GLY A 24 14.49 7.64 36.29
N TYR A 25 14.71 7.99 35.02
CA TYR A 25 13.64 8.50 34.17
C TYR A 25 12.60 7.42 33.87
N HIS A 26 11.35 7.73 34.14
CA HIS A 26 10.18 6.93 33.76
C HIS A 26 9.27 7.77 32.90
N SER A 27 8.85 7.23 31.74
CA SER A 27 7.90 7.91 30.87
C SER A 27 6.51 7.96 31.50
N SER A 28 5.85 9.11 31.44
CA SER A 28 4.45 9.27 31.83
C SER A 28 3.45 8.89 30.72
N TYR A 29 3.95 8.63 29.50
CA TYR A 29 3.10 8.37 28.31
C TYR A 29 2.50 6.96 28.23
N THR A 30 2.69 6.10 29.24
CA THR A 30 2.24 4.68 29.17
C THR A 30 0.74 4.53 29.00
N THR A 31 -0.07 5.32 29.69
CA THR A 31 -1.53 5.28 29.60
C THR A 31 -2.02 5.83 28.26
N GLU A 32 -1.53 6.98 27.86
CA GLU A 32 -1.87 7.61 26.58
C GLU A 32 -1.51 6.73 25.37
N ILE A 33 -0.34 6.07 25.41
CA ILE A 33 0.08 5.13 24.35
C ILE A 33 -0.86 3.92 24.31
N ARG A 34 -1.26 3.39 25.46
CA ARG A 34 -2.19 2.25 25.51
C ARG A 34 -3.54 2.63 24.94
N GLU A 35 -4.11 3.74 25.36
CA GLU A 35 -5.41 4.23 24.91
C GLU A 35 -5.40 4.49 23.38
N ALA A 36 -4.36 5.13 22.87
CA ALA A 36 -4.18 5.36 21.44
C ALA A 36 -4.06 4.05 20.64
N LYS A 37 -3.36 3.05 21.17
CA LYS A 37 -3.26 1.71 20.56
C LYS A 37 -4.61 0.97 20.54
N GLU A 38 -5.37 1.06 21.63
CA GLU A 38 -6.69 0.45 21.72
C GLU A 38 -7.69 1.11 20.75
N GLU A 39 -7.67 2.44 20.65
CA GLU A 39 -8.46 3.20 19.68
C GLU A 39 -8.09 2.81 18.25
N TRP A 40 -6.79 2.75 17.96
CA TRP A 40 -6.29 2.35 16.67
C TRP A 40 -6.68 0.91 16.30
N SER A 41 -6.64 -0.01 17.26
CA SER A 41 -7.04 -1.40 17.03
C SER A 41 -8.53 -1.51 16.67
N ARG A 42 -9.39 -0.76 17.36
CA ARG A 42 -10.83 -0.69 17.01
C ARG A 42 -11.06 -0.12 15.61
N GLU A 43 -10.31 0.93 15.25
CA GLU A 43 -10.41 1.52 13.91
C GLU A 43 -9.91 0.57 12.83
N MET A 44 -8.83 -0.17 13.04
CA MET A 44 -8.36 -1.20 12.09
C MET A 44 -9.39 -2.30 11.90
N GLU A 45 -10.05 -2.74 12.98
CA GLU A 45 -11.12 -3.74 12.92
C GLU A 45 -12.30 -3.21 12.09
N ARG A 46 -12.76 -1.98 12.36
CA ARG A 46 -13.80 -1.31 11.58
C ARG A 46 -13.45 -1.23 10.09
N LEU A 47 -12.24 -0.79 9.76
CA LEU A 47 -11.76 -0.63 8.37
C LEU A 47 -11.64 -1.97 7.64
N SER A 48 -11.41 -3.08 8.36
CA SER A 48 -11.30 -4.41 7.72
C SER A 48 -12.63 -4.95 7.21
N ASP A 49 -13.75 -4.43 7.68
CA ASP A 49 -15.09 -4.90 7.32
C ASP A 49 -15.85 -3.96 6.38
N ILE A 50 -15.35 -2.74 6.16
CA ILE A 50 -16.02 -1.76 5.28
C ILE A 50 -16.05 -2.25 3.83
N ARG A 51 -17.21 -2.08 3.20
CA ARG A 51 -17.44 -2.35 1.77
C ARG A 51 -17.83 -1.06 1.05
N CYS A 52 -17.42 -0.92 -0.21
CA CYS A 52 -17.72 0.27 -1.02
C CYS A 52 -19.23 0.53 -1.23
N THR A 53 -20.06 -0.47 -1.03
CA THR A 53 -21.52 -0.41 -1.13
C THR A 53 -22.22 -0.37 0.22
N GLY A 54 -21.47 -0.41 1.33
CA GLY A 54 -22.02 -0.41 2.67
C GLY A 54 -22.51 0.98 3.10
N PRO A 55 -23.48 1.04 4.03
CA PRO A 55 -24.00 2.32 4.54
C PRO A 55 -22.95 3.15 5.29
N ASP A 56 -21.91 2.50 5.80
CA ASP A 56 -20.82 3.13 6.56
C ASP A 56 -19.65 3.55 5.67
N PHE A 57 -19.78 3.39 4.34
CA PHE A 57 -18.74 3.82 3.41
C PHE A 57 -18.86 5.33 3.14
N GLU A 58 -17.92 6.09 3.67
CA GLU A 58 -17.67 7.47 3.28
C GLU A 58 -16.37 7.56 2.49
N PRO A 59 -16.40 8.01 1.22
CA PRO A 59 -15.18 8.30 0.49
C PRO A 59 -14.40 9.41 1.21
N MET A 60 -13.10 9.25 1.38
CA MET A 60 -12.23 10.22 2.06
C MET A 60 -12.26 11.60 1.37
N ILE A 61 -12.58 11.63 0.08
CA ILE A 61 -12.67 12.85 -0.72
C ILE A 61 -14.12 13.01 -1.18
N ARG A 62 -14.81 13.98 -0.60
CA ARG A 62 -16.24 14.24 -0.86
C ARG A 62 -16.50 14.89 -2.21
N GLU A 63 -15.51 15.65 -2.72
CA GLU A 63 -15.58 16.32 -4.04
C GLU A 63 -15.22 15.41 -5.21
N ARG A 64 -15.11 14.11 -4.99
CA ARG A 64 -14.81 13.14 -6.04
C ARG A 64 -15.86 13.19 -7.15
N ASP A 65 -15.43 13.04 -8.42
CA ASP A 65 -16.36 12.92 -9.54
C ASP A 65 -17.42 11.87 -9.21
N PRO A 66 -18.72 12.25 -9.14
CA PRO A 66 -19.78 11.35 -8.72
C PRO A 66 -19.96 10.14 -9.65
N ARG A 67 -19.37 10.14 -10.84
CA ARG A 67 -19.43 9.04 -11.80
C ARG A 67 -18.46 7.91 -11.48
N THR A 68 -17.31 8.22 -10.90
CA THR A 68 -16.17 7.27 -10.81
C THR A 68 -16.50 6.02 -10.02
N ILE A 69 -17.05 6.16 -8.81
CA ILE A 69 -17.36 4.99 -7.98
C ILE A 69 -18.52 4.17 -8.55
N PRO A 70 -19.67 4.77 -8.91
CA PRO A 70 -20.77 4.02 -9.53
C PRO A 70 -20.35 3.29 -10.81
N GLU A 71 -19.62 3.94 -11.70
CA GLU A 71 -19.14 3.31 -12.95
C GLU A 71 -18.17 2.15 -12.65
N PHE A 72 -17.23 2.32 -11.71
CA PHE A 72 -16.32 1.28 -11.29
C PHE A 72 -17.08 0.06 -10.74
N LEU A 73 -18.03 0.29 -9.84
CA LEU A 73 -18.86 -0.78 -9.24
C LEU A 73 -19.71 -1.51 -10.28
N GLU A 74 -20.31 -0.76 -11.20
CA GLU A 74 -21.11 -1.33 -12.31
C GLU A 74 -20.28 -2.23 -13.20
N LYS A 75 -19.08 -1.77 -13.58
CA LYS A 75 -18.19 -2.49 -14.50
C LYS A 75 -17.45 -3.66 -13.88
N THR A 76 -17.05 -3.56 -12.62
CA THR A 76 -16.20 -4.55 -11.96
C THR A 76 -16.93 -5.45 -10.98
N GLY A 77 -18.09 -5.02 -10.47
CA GLY A 77 -18.77 -5.66 -9.34
C GLY A 77 -17.96 -5.61 -8.03
N GLY A 78 -16.85 -4.86 -8.02
CA GLY A 78 -15.93 -4.78 -6.89
C GLY A 78 -16.54 -4.06 -5.70
N GLN A 79 -16.58 -4.73 -4.55
CA GLN A 79 -17.15 -4.17 -3.30
C GLN A 79 -16.11 -4.02 -2.19
N ILE A 80 -14.95 -4.66 -2.34
CA ILE A 80 -13.91 -4.65 -1.33
C ILE A 80 -13.17 -3.31 -1.31
N THR A 81 -12.98 -2.74 -0.13
CA THR A 81 -12.13 -1.57 0.03
C THR A 81 -10.66 -1.97 0.09
N GLN A 82 -9.76 -1.03 -0.19
CA GLN A 82 -8.32 -1.25 -0.08
C GLN A 82 -7.92 -1.70 1.32
N SER A 83 -8.49 -1.10 2.36
CA SER A 83 -8.22 -1.48 3.76
C SER A 83 -8.69 -2.91 4.07
N ALA A 84 -9.89 -3.29 3.62
CA ALA A 84 -10.41 -4.64 3.83
C ALA A 84 -9.59 -5.69 3.07
N ALA A 85 -9.11 -5.37 1.86
CA ALA A 85 -8.24 -6.27 1.10
C ALA A 85 -6.88 -6.48 1.78
N ILE A 86 -6.27 -5.42 2.33
CA ILE A 86 -5.02 -5.52 3.11
C ILE A 86 -5.23 -6.37 4.36
N ALA A 87 -6.33 -6.17 5.09
CA ALA A 87 -6.65 -6.97 6.26
C ALA A 87 -6.86 -8.45 5.93
N ALA A 88 -7.52 -8.75 4.81
CA ALA A 88 -7.69 -10.11 4.32
C ALA A 88 -6.34 -10.75 3.95
N LEU A 89 -5.49 -10.03 3.23
CA LEU A 89 -4.13 -10.47 2.91
C LEU A 89 -3.36 -10.84 4.19
N ARG A 90 -3.35 -9.95 5.18
CA ARG A 90 -2.63 -10.19 6.44
C ARG A 90 -3.10 -11.45 7.16
N LYS A 91 -4.41 -11.77 7.10
CA LYS A 91 -4.98 -12.99 7.68
C LYS A 91 -4.58 -14.27 6.93
N CYS A 92 -4.34 -14.16 5.63
CA CYS A 92 -4.01 -15.31 4.77
C CYS A 92 -2.50 -15.57 4.64
N MET A 93 -1.66 -14.57 4.93
CA MET A 93 -0.21 -14.72 4.84
C MET A 93 0.34 -15.56 6.00
N PRO A 94 1.39 -16.38 5.74
CA PRO A 94 2.15 -17.01 6.81
C PRO A 94 2.85 -15.96 7.67
N GLU A 95 3.15 -16.31 8.92
CA GLU A 95 3.78 -15.38 9.88
C GLU A 95 5.16 -14.90 9.42
N ASP A 96 5.88 -15.73 8.68
CA ASP A 96 7.20 -15.43 8.13
C ASP A 96 7.14 -14.78 6.73
N GLY A 97 5.95 -14.55 6.19
CA GLY A 97 5.77 -13.89 4.90
C GLY A 97 6.33 -12.48 4.87
N ILE A 98 6.89 -12.10 3.72
CA ILE A 98 7.49 -10.78 3.50
C ILE A 98 6.66 -10.02 2.48
N VAL A 99 6.32 -8.77 2.78
CA VAL A 99 5.54 -7.90 1.90
C VAL A 99 6.36 -6.73 1.39
N ILE A 100 6.20 -6.42 0.12
CA ILE A 100 6.85 -5.30 -0.56
C ILE A 100 5.78 -4.37 -1.14
N THR A 101 5.93 -3.09 -0.92
CA THR A 101 5.11 -2.02 -1.51
C THR A 101 5.97 -0.78 -1.77
N ALA A 102 5.52 0.13 -2.61
CA ALA A 102 6.28 1.35 -2.90
C ALA A 102 5.37 2.58 -3.09
N GLY A 103 4.90 2.84 -4.30
CA GLY A 103 4.25 4.10 -4.64
C GLY A 103 2.74 4.17 -4.44
N GLY A 104 2.23 5.39 -4.39
CA GLY A 104 0.79 5.66 -4.42
C GLY A 104 0.10 5.69 -3.05
N SER A 105 -1.22 5.48 -3.05
CA SER A 105 -2.05 5.45 -1.84
C SER A 105 -1.91 4.14 -1.06
N LEU A 106 -1.48 3.08 -1.71
CA LEU A 106 -1.38 1.74 -1.14
C LEU A 106 -0.38 1.66 0.03
N PRO A 107 0.86 2.19 -0.07
CA PRO A 107 1.76 2.24 1.08
C PRO A 107 1.19 2.97 2.29
N SER A 108 0.45 4.05 2.08
CA SER A 108 -0.20 4.79 3.18
C SER A 108 -1.27 3.95 3.88
N CYS A 109 -2.08 3.20 3.12
CA CYS A 109 -3.02 2.24 3.69
C CYS A 109 -2.28 1.08 4.38
N MET A 110 -1.20 0.58 3.79
CA MET A 110 -0.37 -0.46 4.40
C MET A 110 0.18 -0.01 5.76
N GLN A 111 0.72 1.21 5.87
CA GLN A 111 1.20 1.75 7.15
C GLN A 111 0.09 1.82 8.22
N ARG A 112 -1.16 2.00 7.80
CA ARG A 112 -2.31 2.04 8.71
C ARG A 112 -2.78 0.66 9.14
N MET A 113 -2.79 -0.30 8.22
CA MET A 113 -3.45 -1.59 8.38
C MET A 113 -2.48 -2.75 8.66
N TRP A 114 -1.18 -2.55 8.41
CA TRP A 114 -0.20 -3.62 8.50
C TRP A 114 0.51 -3.61 9.85
N THR A 115 0.57 -4.78 10.46
CA THR A 115 1.34 -5.03 11.67
C THR A 115 2.23 -6.25 11.46
N THR A 116 3.48 -6.19 11.90
CA THR A 116 4.40 -7.32 11.91
C THR A 116 5.37 -7.20 13.08
N ASP A 117 5.66 -8.32 13.72
CA ASP A 117 6.66 -8.42 14.76
C ASP A 117 7.99 -8.97 14.22
N LYS A 118 7.98 -9.48 12.98
CA LYS A 118 9.18 -9.99 12.32
C LYS A 118 9.98 -8.85 11.70
N ARG A 119 11.25 -8.77 12.08
CA ARG A 119 12.19 -7.83 11.45
C ARG A 119 12.39 -8.18 9.97
N GLY A 120 12.30 -7.18 9.10
CA GLY A 120 12.49 -7.36 7.66
C GLY A 120 11.30 -7.97 6.92
N ALA A 121 10.14 -8.14 7.57
CA ALA A 121 8.94 -8.67 6.92
C ALA A 121 8.08 -7.62 6.18
N TYR A 122 8.42 -6.34 6.33
CA TYR A 122 7.76 -5.24 5.63
C TYR A 122 8.79 -4.34 4.97
N HIS A 123 8.70 -4.21 3.64
CA HIS A 123 9.54 -3.34 2.84
C HIS A 123 8.67 -2.30 2.12
N ALA A 124 8.96 -1.03 2.34
CA ALA A 124 8.32 0.07 1.63
C ALA A 124 9.41 0.99 1.06
N GLU A 125 9.46 1.11 -0.25
CA GLU A 125 10.21 2.20 -0.88
C GLU A 125 9.35 3.47 -0.81
N TYR A 126 9.61 4.30 0.18
CA TYR A 126 8.80 5.48 0.46
C TYR A 126 9.58 6.80 0.31
N GLY A 127 10.89 6.74 0.24
CA GLY A 127 11.74 7.91 0.14
C GLY A 127 11.54 8.70 -1.14
N TYR A 128 11.51 8.01 -2.27
CA TYR A 128 11.21 8.56 -3.59
C TYR A 128 9.86 8.12 -4.13
N SER A 129 9.22 7.14 -3.51
CA SER A 129 7.92 6.58 -3.93
C SER A 129 7.94 6.11 -5.39
N CYS A 130 8.96 5.30 -5.73
CA CYS A 130 9.22 4.84 -7.10
C CYS A 130 8.19 3.79 -7.52
N MET A 131 7.26 4.17 -8.37
CA MET A 131 6.28 3.25 -8.96
C MET A 131 6.98 2.24 -9.88
N GLY A 132 6.54 0.98 -9.83
CA GLY A 132 7.16 -0.13 -10.55
C GLY A 132 8.26 -0.85 -9.77
N TYR A 133 8.80 -0.25 -8.71
CA TYR A 133 9.80 -0.88 -7.83
C TYR A 133 9.33 -2.21 -7.25
N GLU A 134 8.03 -2.35 -6.95
CA GLU A 134 7.45 -3.45 -6.20
C GLU A 134 7.73 -4.81 -6.85
N VAL A 135 7.56 -4.92 -8.16
CA VAL A 135 7.72 -6.19 -8.90
C VAL A 135 9.18 -6.64 -8.89
N ALA A 136 10.09 -5.74 -9.27
CA ALA A 136 11.52 -6.04 -9.30
C ALA A 136 12.08 -6.33 -7.89
N ALA A 137 11.69 -5.53 -6.90
CA ALA A 137 12.12 -5.70 -5.52
C ALA A 137 11.65 -7.03 -4.92
N THR A 138 10.46 -7.51 -5.33
CA THR A 138 9.94 -8.80 -4.88
C THR A 138 10.85 -9.94 -5.31
N LEU A 139 11.40 -9.91 -6.53
CA LEU A 139 12.41 -10.85 -6.96
C LEU A 139 13.67 -10.77 -6.10
N GLY A 140 14.20 -9.56 -5.88
CA GLY A 140 15.39 -9.35 -5.07
C GLY A 140 15.25 -9.91 -3.65
N VAL A 141 14.10 -9.66 -3.00
CA VAL A 141 13.79 -10.21 -1.68
C VAL A 141 13.66 -11.74 -1.73
N LYS A 142 13.01 -12.30 -2.74
CA LYS A 142 12.88 -13.76 -2.90
C LYS A 142 14.23 -14.44 -3.15
N MET A 143 15.18 -13.76 -3.77
CA MET A 143 16.56 -14.26 -3.92
C MET A 143 17.33 -14.22 -2.61
N ALA A 144 17.13 -13.20 -1.79
CA ALA A 144 17.77 -13.04 -0.49
C ALA A 144 17.17 -13.98 0.58
N GLU A 145 15.86 -14.21 0.53
CA GLU A 145 15.08 -15.02 1.48
C GLU A 145 14.34 -16.15 0.71
N PRO A 146 15.05 -17.14 0.18
CA PRO A 146 14.49 -18.12 -0.75
C PRO A 146 13.40 -19.01 -0.15
N ASP A 147 13.39 -19.20 1.16
CA ASP A 147 12.45 -20.07 1.87
C ASP A 147 11.17 -19.31 2.31
N CYS A 148 11.20 -18.00 2.32
CA CYS A 148 10.04 -17.18 2.71
C CYS A 148 9.05 -17.01 1.56
N GLU A 149 7.76 -16.95 1.87
CA GLU A 149 6.74 -16.46 0.93
C GLU A 149 6.84 -14.93 0.80
N VAL A 150 6.99 -14.46 -0.44
CA VAL A 150 7.16 -13.04 -0.74
C VAL A 150 5.97 -12.52 -1.53
N TYR A 151 5.46 -11.38 -1.11
CA TYR A 151 4.25 -10.76 -1.63
C TYR A 151 4.53 -9.36 -2.15
N CYS A 152 4.33 -9.16 -3.44
CA CYS A 152 4.27 -7.86 -4.08
C CYS A 152 2.88 -7.28 -3.89
N VAL A 153 2.75 -6.16 -3.20
CA VAL A 153 1.48 -5.44 -3.02
C VAL A 153 1.56 -4.15 -3.81
N VAL A 154 0.89 -4.08 -4.94
CA VAL A 154 1.10 -3.08 -5.99
C VAL A 154 -0.22 -2.55 -6.53
N GLY A 155 -0.31 -1.24 -6.79
CA GLY A 155 -1.42 -0.63 -7.52
C GLY A 155 -1.33 -0.93 -9.02
N ASP A 156 -2.46 -0.96 -9.70
CA ASP A 156 -2.57 -1.21 -11.14
C ASP A 156 -1.69 -0.25 -11.98
N GLY A 157 -1.69 1.04 -11.67
CA GLY A 157 -0.84 2.02 -12.34
C GLY A 157 0.65 1.76 -12.16
N SER A 158 1.07 1.38 -10.95
CA SER A 158 2.46 1.02 -10.66
C SER A 158 2.86 -0.29 -11.34
N PHE A 159 1.98 -1.28 -11.31
CA PHE A 159 2.19 -2.56 -12.00
C PHE A 159 2.43 -2.37 -13.50
N GLN A 160 1.63 -1.53 -14.16
CA GLN A 160 1.79 -1.28 -15.60
C GLN A 160 3.12 -0.62 -15.97
N MET A 161 3.80 0.05 -15.04
CA MET A 161 5.09 0.69 -15.34
C MET A 161 6.22 -0.32 -15.51
N LEU A 162 6.21 -1.44 -14.77
CA LEU A 162 7.35 -2.37 -14.77
C LEU A 162 6.94 -3.85 -14.61
N HIS A 163 5.74 -4.25 -15.04
CA HIS A 163 5.33 -5.65 -15.00
C HIS A 163 6.20 -6.57 -15.88
N SER A 164 6.95 -6.00 -16.82
CA SER A 164 7.91 -6.75 -17.65
C SER A 164 8.96 -7.51 -16.83
N GLU A 165 9.22 -7.09 -15.59
CA GLU A 165 10.12 -7.79 -14.68
C GLU A 165 9.60 -9.18 -14.24
N ILE A 166 8.34 -9.51 -14.54
CA ILE A 166 7.83 -10.88 -14.40
C ILE A 166 8.65 -11.85 -15.28
N MET A 167 9.12 -11.38 -16.45
CA MET A 167 10.01 -12.20 -17.29
C MET A 167 11.32 -12.52 -16.55
N THR A 168 11.90 -11.57 -15.84
CA THR A 168 13.12 -11.81 -15.02
C THR A 168 12.82 -12.80 -13.88
N ILE A 169 11.65 -12.69 -13.24
CA ILE A 169 11.20 -13.65 -12.21
C ILE A 169 11.11 -15.06 -12.78
N GLN A 170 10.58 -15.21 -14.00
CA GLN A 170 10.49 -16.50 -14.70
C GLN A 170 11.89 -17.05 -15.04
N GLN A 171 12.80 -16.21 -15.56
CA GLN A 171 14.17 -16.60 -15.87
C GLN A 171 14.89 -17.14 -14.63
N GLU A 172 14.69 -16.51 -13.48
CA GLU A 172 15.28 -16.91 -12.20
C GLU A 172 14.53 -18.07 -11.54
N LYS A 173 13.45 -18.56 -12.15
CA LYS A 173 12.59 -19.66 -11.66
C LYS A 173 12.19 -19.46 -10.20
N ARG A 174 11.79 -18.24 -9.85
CA ARG A 174 11.39 -17.88 -8.49
C ARG A 174 9.87 -17.74 -8.41
N LYS A 175 9.26 -18.39 -7.40
CA LYS A 175 7.85 -18.21 -7.08
C LYS A 175 7.69 -16.97 -6.21
N VAL A 176 6.85 -16.05 -6.65
CA VAL A 176 6.42 -14.87 -5.91
C VAL A 176 4.90 -14.74 -5.96
N ASN A 177 4.33 -13.92 -5.09
CA ASN A 177 2.89 -13.63 -5.09
C ASN A 177 2.72 -12.15 -5.46
N ILE A 178 1.98 -11.85 -6.52
CA ILE A 178 1.72 -10.47 -6.95
C ILE A 178 0.23 -10.18 -6.74
N LEU A 179 -0.07 -9.23 -5.86
CA LEU A 179 -1.41 -8.76 -5.56
C LEU A 179 -1.58 -7.37 -6.15
N ILE A 180 -2.44 -7.28 -7.16
CA ILE A 180 -2.73 -6.03 -7.86
C ILE A 180 -4.00 -5.43 -7.28
N PHE A 181 -3.88 -4.20 -6.78
CA PHE A 181 -4.99 -3.39 -6.30
C PHE A 181 -5.46 -2.49 -7.45
N ASP A 182 -6.47 -2.97 -8.15
CA ASP A 182 -7.01 -2.32 -9.33
C ASP A 182 -8.06 -1.27 -8.93
N ASN A 183 -7.78 -0.02 -9.25
CA ASN A 183 -8.69 1.10 -9.14
C ASN A 183 -8.85 1.87 -10.46
N CYS A 184 -8.42 1.26 -11.57
CA CYS A 184 -8.44 1.80 -12.93
C CYS A 184 -7.67 3.13 -13.06
N GLY A 185 -6.49 3.23 -12.40
CA GLY A 185 -5.68 4.45 -12.57
C GLY A 185 -4.64 4.73 -11.50
N PHE A 186 -4.17 5.96 -11.51
CA PHE A 186 -3.22 6.51 -10.55
C PHE A 186 -3.95 7.15 -9.36
N GLY A 187 -4.59 6.32 -8.53
CA GLY A 187 -5.54 6.75 -7.51
C GLY A 187 -5.01 7.78 -6.50
N CYS A 188 -3.72 7.75 -6.16
CA CYS A 188 -3.11 8.74 -5.26
C CYS A 188 -3.12 10.14 -5.89
N ILE A 189 -2.64 10.24 -7.12
CA ILE A 189 -2.59 11.53 -7.84
C ILE A 189 -4.00 12.02 -8.14
N ASN A 190 -4.89 11.12 -8.56
CA ASN A 190 -6.31 11.43 -8.78
C ASN A 190 -6.95 12.03 -7.52
N ASN A 191 -6.67 11.47 -6.35
CA ASN A 191 -7.16 12.01 -5.08
C ASN A 191 -6.61 13.41 -4.79
N LEU A 192 -5.33 13.66 -5.08
CA LEU A 192 -4.72 14.99 -4.91
C LEU A 192 -5.34 16.03 -5.85
N GLU A 193 -5.61 15.66 -7.11
CA GLU A 193 -6.30 16.51 -8.07
C GLU A 193 -7.70 16.89 -7.58
N MET A 194 -8.46 15.90 -7.14
CA MET A 194 -9.81 16.12 -6.64
C MET A 194 -9.85 16.99 -5.39
N THR A 195 -8.91 16.84 -4.45
CA THR A 195 -8.82 17.73 -3.28
C THR A 195 -8.49 19.18 -3.63
N ARG A 196 -7.99 19.42 -4.85
CA ARG A 196 -7.71 20.75 -5.38
C ARG A 196 -8.82 21.29 -6.30
N GLY A 197 -9.93 20.55 -6.43
CA GLY A 197 -11.03 20.92 -7.30
C GLY A 197 -10.74 20.82 -8.80
N ILE A 198 -9.67 20.09 -9.19
CA ILE A 198 -9.28 19.94 -10.61
C ILE A 198 -10.14 18.89 -11.30
N GLY A 199 -10.68 17.95 -10.56
CA GLY A 199 -11.28 16.74 -11.10
C GLY A 199 -10.22 15.74 -11.57
N SER A 200 -10.64 14.63 -12.18
CA SER A 200 -9.70 13.65 -12.76
C SER A 200 -9.10 14.18 -14.05
N LEU A 201 -7.78 14.37 -14.08
CA LEU A 201 -7.05 14.84 -15.26
C LEU A 201 -6.02 13.80 -15.70
N ALA A 202 -6.43 12.90 -16.62
CA ALA A 202 -5.57 11.83 -17.16
C ALA A 202 -4.98 10.87 -16.11
N THR A 203 -5.59 10.77 -14.94
CA THR A 203 -5.17 9.89 -13.85
C THR A 203 -6.03 8.64 -13.71
N GLU A 204 -7.16 8.58 -14.40
CA GLU A 204 -7.97 7.36 -14.57
C GLU A 204 -7.71 6.75 -15.95
N PHE A 205 -7.74 5.43 -16.03
CA PHE A 205 -7.62 4.71 -17.32
C PHE A 205 -8.95 4.77 -18.04
N ARG A 206 -9.07 5.76 -18.93
CA ARG A 206 -10.29 6.02 -19.71
C ARG A 206 -10.01 6.08 -21.19
N TYR A 207 -10.97 5.68 -21.98
CA TYR A 207 -10.93 5.92 -23.43
C TYR A 207 -10.90 7.44 -23.72
N SER A 208 -10.21 7.81 -24.77
CA SER A 208 -10.16 9.20 -25.20
C SER A 208 -11.50 9.61 -25.81
N GLY A 209 -12.11 10.67 -25.27
CA GLY A 209 -13.28 11.35 -25.87
C GLY A 209 -12.92 12.39 -26.93
N GLY A 210 -11.66 12.39 -27.41
CA GLY A 210 -11.12 13.31 -28.38
C GLY A 210 -9.96 14.14 -27.83
N ARG A 211 -10.21 15.18 -27.05
CA ARG A 211 -9.15 16.02 -26.46
C ARG A 211 -8.70 15.58 -25.07
N LYS A 212 -9.52 14.80 -24.39
CA LYS A 212 -9.29 14.34 -23.02
C LYS A 212 -9.65 12.86 -22.88
N PRO A 213 -9.01 12.14 -21.97
CA PRO A 213 -9.41 10.77 -21.57
C PRO A 213 -10.61 10.86 -20.61
N ASP A 214 -11.79 11.20 -21.11
CA ASP A 214 -13.04 11.38 -20.37
C ASP A 214 -14.15 10.40 -20.78
N GLY A 215 -13.81 9.41 -21.58
CA GLY A 215 -14.68 8.29 -21.95
C GLY A 215 -14.88 7.29 -20.82
N GLU A 216 -15.37 6.11 -21.16
CA GLU A 216 -15.55 5.00 -20.21
C GLU A 216 -14.24 4.49 -19.64
N LEU A 217 -14.28 3.91 -18.43
CA LEU A 217 -13.15 3.24 -17.81
C LEU A 217 -12.65 2.07 -18.66
N ILE A 218 -11.33 1.96 -18.78
CA ILE A 218 -10.66 0.83 -19.41
C ILE A 218 -10.38 -0.22 -18.33
N LEU A 219 -10.99 -1.39 -18.48
CA LEU A 219 -10.72 -2.53 -17.61
C LEU A 219 -9.57 -3.36 -18.19
N VAL A 220 -8.53 -3.56 -17.41
CA VAL A 220 -7.38 -4.40 -17.79
C VAL A 220 -7.55 -5.78 -17.17
N ASP A 221 -7.41 -6.82 -17.98
CA ASP A 221 -7.42 -8.21 -17.50
C ASP A 221 -6.01 -8.61 -17.03
N TYR A 222 -5.69 -8.25 -15.80
CA TYR A 222 -4.38 -8.54 -15.19
C TYR A 222 -4.10 -10.04 -15.05
N LYS A 223 -5.16 -10.85 -14.96
CA LYS A 223 -5.01 -12.31 -14.96
C LYS A 223 -4.42 -12.80 -16.27
N LYS A 224 -4.95 -12.34 -17.42
CA LYS A 224 -4.40 -12.69 -18.72
C LYS A 224 -2.98 -12.18 -18.93
N ILE A 225 -2.64 -11.01 -18.37
CA ILE A 225 -1.25 -10.53 -18.39
C ILE A 225 -0.34 -11.52 -17.65
N GLY A 226 -0.72 -11.97 -16.47
CA GLY A 226 0.01 -12.97 -15.71
C GLY A 226 0.12 -14.31 -16.47
N GLU A 227 -0.98 -14.82 -17.02
CA GLU A 227 -1.02 -16.03 -17.83
C GLU A 227 -0.15 -15.94 -19.09
N GLY A 228 -0.01 -14.72 -19.66
CA GLY A 228 0.85 -14.47 -20.82
C GLY A 228 2.35 -14.60 -20.54
N TYR A 229 2.75 -14.50 -19.28
CA TYR A 229 4.13 -14.76 -18.87
C TYR A 229 4.42 -16.23 -18.52
N GLY A 230 3.41 -17.07 -18.37
CA GLY A 230 3.54 -18.53 -18.11
C GLY A 230 2.96 -18.97 -16.79
#